data_8629c5a8bc036faa1a876a6ef1d7481a
#
_entry.id   8629c5a8bc036faa1a876a6ef1d7481a
#
_cell.length_a   1.000
_cell.length_b   1.000
_cell.length_c   1.000
_cell.angle_alpha   90.00
_cell.angle_beta   90.00
_cell.angle_gamma   90.00
#
_symmetry.space_group_name_H-M   'P 1'
#
loop_
_entity.id
_entity.type
_entity.pdbx_description
1 polymer ?
#
loop_
_entity_poly.entity_id
_entity_poly.type
_entity_poly.pdbx_seq_one_letter_code
_entity_poly.pdbx_strand_id
1 'polypeptide(L)'
;IDVAGRLGNDATMMALLVGGSVLTGVGYGYYWGSWAEYLGRMHPSRTSFYVPMAFLLTAALFLIISLSAEYESAPPLLLMLPLPVLSLVCLRRCHAEVPDGRYARTVDSKRYLTALASLVTLIVASLVLSLLFGLVWEMTVLSVGSVNEAHQAPLVANLVVAVCLIGLVLYAHKRLDLALAYRVIVPVIVILFAVLPFFWETSPVVLNAVMSACYGTFDVIIWYMVVSASYDFAVSGFVIGALVRGLSILARLLGIGIGYLLMLVPGSPSLLIVGISVGAVYVLAMLGLFYRTRRKGMPIVVEDE
;
A
#
# COMPACT_ATOMS: atom_id res chain seq x y z
N ILE A 1 -18.20 -10.61 11.94
CA ILE A 1 -19.57 -10.48 11.38
C ILE A 1 -20.48 -11.53 11.99
N ASP A 2 -20.06 -12.79 12.08
CA ASP A 2 -20.88 -13.89 12.62
C ASP A 2 -21.24 -13.73 14.10
N VAL A 3 -20.35 -13.17 14.91
CA VAL A 3 -20.58 -12.92 16.34
C VAL A 3 -21.56 -11.77 16.54
N ALA A 4 -21.50 -10.73 15.72
CA ALA A 4 -22.39 -9.58 15.80
C ALA A 4 -23.82 -9.92 15.35
N GLY A 5 -23.97 -10.77 14.32
CA GLY A 5 -25.30 -11.28 13.89
C GLY A 5 -26.02 -12.12 14.93
N ARG A 6 -25.28 -12.78 15.83
CA ARG A 6 -25.84 -13.55 16.96
C ARG A 6 -26.30 -12.69 18.13
N LEU A 7 -25.87 -11.44 18.23
CA LEU A 7 -26.23 -10.52 19.32
C LEU A 7 -27.57 -9.80 19.09
N GLY A 8 -28.21 -9.98 17.94
CA GLY A 8 -29.62 -9.63 17.72
C GLY A 8 -30.00 -8.15 17.80
N ASN A 9 -29.05 -7.23 17.91
CA ASN A 9 -29.31 -5.79 18.01
C ASN A 9 -28.38 -5.01 17.04
N ASP A 10 -28.96 -4.39 16.03
CA ASP A 10 -28.23 -3.63 14.99
C ASP A 10 -27.33 -2.53 15.55
N ALA A 11 -27.76 -1.87 16.64
CA ALA A 11 -26.97 -0.83 17.31
C ALA A 11 -25.71 -1.41 17.98
N THR A 12 -25.81 -2.56 18.61
CA THR A 12 -24.67 -3.25 19.23
C THR A 12 -23.70 -3.75 18.17
N MET A 13 -24.20 -4.30 17.08
CA MET A 13 -23.40 -4.72 15.92
C MET A 13 -22.61 -3.53 15.33
N MET A 14 -23.27 -2.39 15.11
CA MET A 14 -22.62 -1.19 14.58
C MET A 14 -21.56 -0.66 15.55
N ALA A 15 -21.83 -0.62 16.86
CA ALA A 15 -20.86 -0.19 17.86
C ALA A 15 -19.62 -1.10 17.90
N LEU A 16 -19.80 -2.42 17.82
CA LEU A 16 -18.69 -3.39 17.76
C LEU A 16 -17.88 -3.26 16.47
N LEU A 17 -18.53 -3.05 15.32
CA LEU A 17 -17.85 -2.82 14.05
C LEU A 17 -17.02 -1.52 14.06
N VAL A 18 -17.60 -0.42 14.52
CA VAL A 18 -16.90 0.87 14.61
C VAL A 18 -15.78 0.79 15.65
N GLY A 19 -16.04 0.28 16.83
CA GLY A 19 -15.03 0.13 17.89
C GLY A 19 -13.87 -0.79 17.46
N GLY A 20 -14.19 -1.93 16.87
CA GLY A 20 -13.20 -2.87 16.32
C GLY A 20 -12.37 -2.25 15.20
N SER A 21 -12.99 -1.49 14.29
CA SER A 21 -12.29 -0.80 13.20
C SER A 21 -11.34 0.27 13.72
N VAL A 22 -11.73 1.05 14.72
CA VAL A 22 -10.86 2.07 15.36
C VAL A 22 -9.67 1.39 16.03
N LEU A 23 -9.90 0.36 16.85
CA LEU A 23 -8.83 -0.39 17.51
C LEU A 23 -7.86 -1.01 16.50
N THR A 24 -8.39 -1.62 15.45
CA THR A 24 -7.58 -2.18 14.36
C THR A 24 -6.77 -1.10 13.66
N GLY A 25 -7.35 0.05 13.38
CA GLY A 25 -6.66 1.19 12.77
C GLY A 25 -5.50 1.71 13.60
N VAL A 26 -5.72 1.90 14.90
CA VAL A 26 -4.66 2.31 15.85
C VAL A 26 -3.57 1.25 15.95
N GLY A 27 -3.95 -0.02 16.13
CA GLY A 27 -3.00 -1.14 16.18
C GLY A 27 -2.18 -1.28 14.90
N TYR A 28 -2.82 -1.10 13.76
CA TYR A 28 -2.17 -1.14 12.45
C TYR A 28 -1.18 0.02 12.25
N GLY A 29 -1.56 1.23 12.64
CA GLY A 29 -0.66 2.39 12.62
C GLY A 29 0.58 2.20 13.49
N TYR A 30 0.39 1.69 14.71
CA TYR A 30 1.49 1.36 15.62
C TYR A 30 2.40 0.27 15.03
N TYR A 31 1.82 -0.80 14.50
CA TYR A 31 2.54 -1.91 13.88
C TYR A 31 3.44 -1.44 12.74
N TRP A 32 2.88 -0.70 11.79
CA TRP A 32 3.62 -0.20 10.64
C TRP A 32 4.66 0.84 11.03
N GLY A 33 4.32 1.76 11.93
CA GLY A 33 5.28 2.73 12.46
C GLY A 33 6.49 2.06 13.11
N SER A 34 6.25 1.02 13.92
CA SER A 34 7.31 0.28 14.62
C SER A 34 8.26 -0.44 13.64
N TRP A 35 7.72 -1.05 12.56
CA TRP A 35 8.55 -1.63 11.52
C TRP A 35 9.30 -0.59 10.72
N ALA A 36 8.70 0.57 10.42
CA ALA A 36 9.38 1.66 9.74
C ALA A 36 10.53 2.22 10.59
N GLU A 37 10.35 2.30 11.92
CA GLU A 37 11.39 2.70 12.86
C GLU A 37 12.58 1.72 12.83
N TYR A 38 12.31 0.42 12.92
CA TYR A 38 13.34 -0.61 12.88
C TYR A 38 14.11 -0.60 11.55
N LEU A 39 13.39 -0.62 10.44
CA LEU A 39 13.99 -0.60 9.11
C LEU A 39 14.76 0.70 8.83
N GLY A 40 14.29 1.85 9.37
CA GLY A 40 14.95 3.15 9.25
C GLY A 40 16.29 3.23 9.98
N ARG A 41 16.57 2.33 10.91
CA ARG A 41 17.88 2.22 11.59
C ARG A 41 18.88 1.41 10.78
N MET A 42 18.43 0.65 9.79
CA MET A 42 19.30 -0.17 8.95
C MET A 42 19.79 0.59 7.73
N HIS A 43 20.95 0.20 7.23
CA HIS A 43 21.49 0.76 6.00
C HIS A 43 20.56 0.49 4.80
N PRO A 44 20.30 1.47 3.91
CA PRO A 44 19.36 1.34 2.80
C PRO A 44 19.60 0.13 1.87
N SER A 45 20.86 -0.31 1.71
CA SER A 45 21.17 -1.51 0.91
C SER A 45 20.58 -2.79 1.48
N ARG A 46 20.44 -2.91 2.80
CA ARG A 46 19.78 -4.06 3.44
C ARG A 46 18.26 -3.94 3.33
N THR A 47 17.76 -2.75 3.52
CA THR A 47 16.33 -2.45 3.45
C THR A 47 15.76 -2.71 2.06
N SER A 48 16.53 -2.44 0.99
CA SER A 48 16.12 -2.72 -0.39
C SER A 48 15.82 -4.20 -0.67
N PHE A 49 16.39 -5.12 0.13
CA PHE A 49 16.10 -6.55 0.07
C PHE A 49 14.99 -6.95 1.04
N TYR A 50 15.03 -6.45 2.29
CA TYR A 50 14.07 -6.87 3.32
C TYR A 50 12.64 -6.43 3.05
N VAL A 51 12.41 -5.25 2.47
CA VAL A 51 11.06 -4.76 2.16
C VAL A 51 10.36 -5.63 1.10
N PRO A 52 10.94 -5.93 -0.07
CA PRO A 52 10.34 -6.86 -1.02
C PRO A 52 10.17 -8.28 -0.46
N MET A 53 11.12 -8.75 0.37
CA MET A 53 11.04 -10.08 1.00
C MET A 53 9.85 -10.15 1.97
N ALA A 54 9.64 -9.11 2.78
CA ALA A 54 8.48 -9.02 3.67
C ALA A 54 7.16 -9.01 2.88
N PHE A 55 7.14 -8.32 1.73
CA PHE A 55 5.99 -8.30 0.84
C PHE A 55 5.71 -9.69 0.24
N LEU A 56 6.76 -10.41 -0.19
CA LEU A 56 6.64 -11.79 -0.67
C LEU A 56 6.07 -12.73 0.41
N LEU A 57 6.64 -12.67 1.62
CA LEU A 57 6.17 -13.50 2.72
C LEU A 57 4.70 -13.19 3.07
N THR A 58 4.32 -11.92 3.08
CA THR A 58 2.95 -11.50 3.31
C THR A 58 2.02 -12.06 2.23
N ALA A 59 2.36 -11.91 0.95
CA ALA A 59 1.57 -12.42 -0.17
C ALA A 59 1.45 -13.95 -0.12
N ALA A 60 2.53 -14.68 0.18
CA ALA A 60 2.53 -16.12 0.33
C ALA A 60 1.68 -16.61 1.51
N LEU A 61 1.78 -15.96 2.67
CA LEU A 61 0.96 -16.27 3.84
C LEU A 61 -0.53 -16.04 3.56
N PHE A 62 -0.87 -14.93 2.93
CA PHE A 62 -2.26 -14.66 2.54
C PHE A 62 -2.80 -15.71 1.56
N LEU A 63 -1.98 -16.14 0.60
CA LEU A 63 -2.38 -17.21 -0.33
C LEU A 63 -2.64 -18.52 0.40
N ILE A 64 -1.73 -18.93 1.32
CA ILE A 64 -1.89 -20.14 2.13
C ILE A 64 -3.18 -20.07 2.97
N ILE A 65 -3.44 -18.94 3.62
CA ILE A 65 -4.64 -18.74 4.44
C ILE A 65 -5.89 -18.77 3.56
N SER A 66 -5.86 -18.14 2.38
CA SER A 66 -6.98 -18.16 1.45
C SER A 66 -7.30 -19.57 0.95
N LEU A 67 -6.27 -20.35 0.61
CA LEU A 67 -6.44 -21.74 0.21
C LEU A 67 -6.94 -22.62 1.37
N SER A 68 -6.48 -22.38 2.60
CA SER A 68 -6.93 -23.14 3.77
C SER A 68 -8.40 -22.84 4.14
N ALA A 69 -8.90 -21.67 3.79
CA ALA A 69 -10.30 -21.30 4.02
C ALA A 69 -11.29 -22.14 3.21
N GLU A 70 -10.86 -22.73 2.08
CA GLU A 70 -11.68 -23.63 1.27
C GLU A 70 -11.87 -25.01 1.92
N TYR A 71 -11.02 -25.39 2.88
CA TYR A 71 -11.05 -26.71 3.52
C TYR A 71 -11.85 -26.78 4.83
N GLU A 72 -12.75 -25.85 5.10
CA GLU A 72 -13.69 -25.82 6.24
C GLU A 72 -13.12 -26.16 7.65
N SER A 73 -11.83 -26.50 7.76
CA SER A 73 -11.22 -27.07 8.98
C SER A 73 -10.84 -26.06 10.06
N ALA A 74 -10.69 -24.79 9.72
CA ALA A 74 -10.47 -23.71 10.69
C ALA A 74 -10.89 -22.33 10.12
N PRO A 75 -11.55 -21.49 10.89
CA PRO A 75 -11.88 -20.13 10.43
C PRO A 75 -10.56 -19.39 10.09
N PRO A 76 -10.42 -18.78 8.90
CA PRO A 76 -9.21 -18.06 8.49
C PRO A 76 -8.75 -17.01 9.51
N LEU A 77 -9.70 -16.45 10.26
CA LEU A 77 -9.46 -15.49 11.33
C LEU A 77 -8.55 -16.07 12.43
N LEU A 78 -8.74 -17.33 12.82
CA LEU A 78 -7.91 -17.98 13.86
C LEU A 78 -6.46 -18.16 13.41
N LEU A 79 -6.22 -18.39 12.12
CA LEU A 79 -4.89 -18.48 11.56
C LEU A 79 -4.20 -17.11 11.46
N MET A 80 -4.97 -16.04 11.32
CA MET A 80 -4.43 -14.68 11.25
C MET A 80 -4.09 -14.08 12.62
N LEU A 81 -4.78 -14.47 13.69
CA LEU A 81 -4.59 -13.90 15.03
C LEU A 81 -3.16 -13.98 15.58
N PRO A 82 -2.42 -15.10 15.45
CA PRO A 82 -1.06 -15.21 16.00
C PRO A 82 -0.03 -14.39 15.20
N LEU A 83 -0.27 -14.06 13.92
CA LEU A 83 0.70 -13.41 13.06
C LEU A 83 1.14 -12.02 13.55
N PRO A 84 0.24 -11.09 13.93
CA PRO A 84 0.64 -9.80 14.49
C PRO A 84 1.42 -9.94 15.79
N VAL A 85 1.02 -10.86 16.66
CA VAL A 85 1.71 -11.11 17.94
C VAL A 85 3.12 -11.64 17.71
N LEU A 86 3.26 -12.65 16.83
CA LEU A 86 4.54 -13.21 16.46
C LEU A 86 5.46 -12.14 15.84
N SER A 87 4.91 -11.33 14.95
CA SER A 87 5.62 -10.23 14.31
C SER A 87 6.12 -9.19 15.33
N LEU A 88 5.30 -8.81 16.32
CA LEU A 88 5.71 -7.90 17.39
C LEU A 88 6.80 -8.50 18.30
N VAL A 89 6.72 -9.79 18.59
CA VAL A 89 7.77 -10.50 19.33
C VAL A 89 9.09 -10.49 18.55
N CYS A 90 9.04 -10.79 17.25
CA CYS A 90 10.20 -10.70 16.37
C CYS A 90 10.78 -9.28 16.34
N LEU A 91 9.92 -8.27 16.17
CA LEU A 91 10.33 -6.87 16.16
C LEU A 91 11.03 -6.46 17.46
N ARG A 92 10.48 -6.87 18.61
CA ARG A 92 11.10 -6.60 19.92
C ARG A 92 12.50 -7.21 20.04
N ARG A 93 12.70 -8.44 19.55
CA ARG A 93 14.03 -9.08 19.51
C ARG A 93 14.97 -8.33 18.56
N CYS A 94 14.50 -7.99 17.37
CA CYS A 94 15.28 -7.24 16.38
C CYS A 94 15.74 -5.86 16.91
N HIS A 95 14.89 -5.15 17.64
CA HIS A 95 15.26 -3.88 18.27
C HIS A 95 16.36 -4.03 19.34
N ALA A 96 16.43 -5.16 20.03
CA ALA A 96 17.46 -5.41 21.01
C ALA A 96 18.86 -5.62 20.38
N GLU A 97 18.92 -6.00 19.11
CA GLU A 97 20.16 -6.28 18.38
C GLU A 97 20.70 -5.04 17.62
N VAL A 98 19.86 -4.06 17.35
CA VAL A 98 20.27 -2.84 16.61
C VAL A 98 20.54 -1.71 17.60
N PRO A 99 21.79 -1.22 17.68
CA PRO A 99 22.12 -0.14 18.60
C PRO A 99 21.39 1.17 18.28
N ASP A 100 20.97 1.88 19.32
CA ASP A 100 20.18 3.14 19.25
C ASP A 100 20.96 4.35 18.65
N GLY A 101 22.04 4.11 17.94
CA GLY A 101 23.16 5.01 17.78
C GLY A 101 23.00 6.23 16.87
N ARG A 102 21.90 6.43 16.12
CA ARG A 102 21.86 7.54 15.15
C ARG A 102 20.79 8.60 15.37
N TYR A 103 19.77 8.33 16.15
CA TYR A 103 18.72 9.31 16.38
C TYR A 103 19.16 10.36 17.41
N ALA A 104 19.16 11.62 17.01
CA ALA A 104 19.33 12.71 17.95
C ALA A 104 18.21 12.63 19.00
N ARG A 105 18.56 12.66 20.28
CA ARG A 105 17.63 12.66 21.42
C ARG A 105 16.67 13.86 21.42
N THR A 106 16.95 14.87 20.58
CA THR A 106 16.13 16.07 20.44
C THR A 106 15.32 15.99 19.15
N VAL A 107 14.00 16.13 19.26
CA VAL A 107 13.10 16.24 18.11
C VAL A 107 13.35 17.56 17.41
N ASP A 108 14.04 17.54 16.28
CA ASP A 108 14.26 18.72 15.44
C ASP A 108 13.18 18.78 14.35
N SER A 109 12.18 19.65 14.55
CA SER A 109 11.08 19.83 13.60
C SER A 109 11.54 20.20 12.18
N LYS A 110 12.68 20.90 12.06
CA LYS A 110 13.22 21.29 10.74
C LYS A 110 13.68 20.06 9.95
N ARG A 111 14.31 19.08 10.60
CA ARG A 111 14.74 17.84 9.94
C ARG A 111 13.55 17.01 9.45
N TYR A 112 12.48 16.90 10.27
CA TYR A 112 11.26 16.24 9.86
C TYR A 112 10.60 16.92 8.66
N LEU A 113 10.50 18.24 8.67
CA LEU A 113 9.96 19.00 7.53
C LEU A 113 10.80 18.82 6.27
N THR A 114 12.13 18.81 6.39
CA THR A 114 13.02 18.58 5.25
C THR A 114 12.86 17.14 4.70
N ALA A 115 12.79 16.14 5.57
CA ALA A 115 12.54 14.75 5.17
C ALA A 115 11.18 14.61 4.48
N LEU A 116 10.11 15.18 5.03
CA LEU A 116 8.79 15.17 4.41
C LEU A 116 8.76 15.94 3.08
N ALA A 117 9.44 17.07 2.99
CA ALA A 117 9.56 17.86 1.76
C ALA A 117 10.27 17.06 0.65
N SER A 118 11.27 16.23 0.99
CA SER A 118 11.92 15.34 0.02
C SER A 118 10.99 14.25 -0.50
N LEU A 119 10.04 13.81 0.31
CA LEU A 119 9.06 12.76 0.00
C LEU A 119 7.74 13.28 -0.59
N VAL A 120 7.53 14.59 -0.66
CA VAL A 120 6.22 15.18 -1.00
C VAL A 120 5.65 14.67 -2.32
N THR A 121 6.47 14.55 -3.36
CA THR A 121 6.04 14.06 -4.67
C THR A 121 5.62 12.58 -4.60
N LEU A 122 6.35 11.79 -3.82
CA LEU A 122 6.04 10.39 -3.56
C LEU A 122 4.74 10.24 -2.76
N ILE A 123 4.56 11.06 -1.74
CA ILE A 123 3.35 11.07 -0.91
C ILE A 123 2.13 11.40 -1.77
N VAL A 124 2.19 12.46 -2.59
CA VAL A 124 1.09 12.84 -3.48
C VAL A 124 0.75 11.72 -4.46
N ALA A 125 1.76 11.11 -5.10
CA ALA A 125 1.55 9.97 -5.99
C ALA A 125 0.91 8.78 -5.25
N SER A 126 1.35 8.49 -4.02
CA SER A 126 0.77 7.46 -3.17
C SER A 126 -0.71 7.71 -2.86
N LEU A 127 -1.07 8.94 -2.54
CA LEU A 127 -2.46 9.30 -2.24
C LEU A 127 -3.35 9.08 -3.46
N VAL A 128 -2.91 9.54 -4.64
CA VAL A 128 -3.67 9.35 -5.89
C VAL A 128 -3.82 7.86 -6.21
N LEU A 129 -2.73 7.09 -6.15
CA LEU A 129 -2.78 5.65 -6.44
C LEU A 129 -3.60 4.89 -5.41
N SER A 130 -3.55 5.25 -4.12
CA SER A 130 -4.37 4.65 -3.08
C SER A 130 -5.86 4.94 -3.29
N LEU A 131 -6.21 6.17 -3.69
CA LEU A 131 -7.58 6.55 -4.02
C LEU A 131 -8.11 5.76 -5.21
N LEU A 132 -7.34 5.72 -6.31
CA LEU A 132 -7.71 4.97 -7.52
C LEU A 132 -7.82 3.46 -7.24
N PHE A 133 -6.92 2.91 -6.44
CA PHE A 133 -6.99 1.51 -6.03
C PHE A 133 -8.25 1.24 -5.21
N GLY A 134 -8.58 2.08 -4.23
CA GLY A 134 -9.81 1.93 -3.44
C GLY A 134 -11.08 1.99 -4.30
N LEU A 135 -11.10 2.88 -5.27
CA LEU A 135 -12.21 3.05 -6.21
C LEU A 135 -12.41 1.79 -7.08
N VAL A 136 -11.35 1.30 -7.74
CA VAL A 136 -11.42 0.10 -8.58
C VAL A 136 -11.78 -1.14 -7.76
N TRP A 137 -11.23 -1.25 -6.55
CA TRP A 137 -11.53 -2.32 -5.62
C TRP A 137 -13.03 -2.40 -5.29
N GLU A 138 -13.61 -1.29 -4.84
CA GLU A 138 -15.02 -1.25 -4.46
C GLU A 138 -15.96 -1.53 -5.63
N MET A 139 -15.68 -0.93 -6.78
CA MET A 139 -16.45 -1.20 -8.00
C MET A 139 -16.40 -2.68 -8.38
N THR A 140 -15.21 -3.33 -8.22
CA THR A 140 -15.06 -4.76 -8.51
C THR A 140 -15.87 -5.61 -7.53
N VAL A 141 -15.79 -5.33 -6.23
CA VAL A 141 -16.54 -6.07 -5.19
C VAL A 141 -18.02 -5.99 -5.45
N LEU A 142 -18.56 -4.82 -5.78
CA LEU A 142 -19.97 -4.62 -6.07
C LEU A 142 -20.41 -5.30 -7.38
N SER A 143 -19.52 -5.37 -8.38
CA SER A 143 -19.81 -6.01 -9.67
C SER A 143 -19.83 -7.53 -9.57
N VAL A 144 -18.92 -8.11 -8.78
CA VAL A 144 -18.81 -9.58 -8.60
C VAL A 144 -19.75 -10.07 -7.51
N GLY A 145 -20.14 -9.20 -6.56
CA GLY A 145 -21.02 -9.53 -5.44
C GLY A 145 -20.33 -10.37 -4.34
N SER A 146 -19.04 -10.65 -4.47
CA SER A 146 -18.26 -11.45 -3.52
C SER A 146 -16.88 -10.83 -3.27
N VAL A 147 -16.58 -10.52 -2.02
CA VAL A 147 -15.25 -10.02 -1.61
C VAL A 147 -14.17 -11.08 -1.86
N ASN A 148 -14.50 -12.36 -1.65
CA ASN A 148 -13.52 -13.44 -1.80
C ASN A 148 -13.10 -13.61 -3.27
N GLU A 149 -14.04 -13.64 -4.19
CA GLU A 149 -13.74 -13.71 -5.62
C GLU A 149 -12.97 -12.48 -6.13
N ALA A 150 -13.36 -11.29 -5.68
CA ALA A 150 -12.65 -10.05 -6.02
C ALA A 150 -11.21 -10.04 -5.53
N HIS A 151 -10.88 -10.82 -4.48
CA HIS A 151 -9.56 -10.79 -3.80
C HIS A 151 -8.60 -11.86 -4.32
N GLN A 152 -9.06 -12.97 -4.87
CA GLN A 152 -8.19 -14.09 -5.29
C GLN A 152 -7.16 -13.69 -6.37
N ALA A 153 -7.61 -13.09 -7.46
CA ALA A 153 -6.71 -12.69 -8.55
C ALA A 153 -5.68 -11.62 -8.12
N PRO A 154 -6.04 -10.57 -7.35
CA PRO A 154 -5.10 -9.66 -6.72
C PRO A 154 -4.04 -10.34 -5.85
N LEU A 155 -4.37 -11.37 -5.08
CA LEU A 155 -3.39 -12.11 -4.27
C LEU A 155 -2.31 -12.75 -5.13
N VAL A 156 -2.72 -13.45 -6.20
CA VAL A 156 -1.78 -14.07 -7.14
C VAL A 156 -0.93 -13.01 -7.83
N ALA A 157 -1.54 -11.90 -8.27
CA ALA A 157 -0.82 -10.80 -8.91
C ALA A 157 0.23 -10.19 -7.98
N ASN A 158 -0.09 -9.97 -6.72
CA ASN A 158 0.85 -9.46 -5.72
C ASN A 158 2.00 -10.44 -5.44
N LEU A 159 1.74 -11.75 -5.45
CA LEU A 159 2.79 -12.76 -5.31
C LEU A 159 3.77 -12.71 -6.49
N VAL A 160 3.27 -12.63 -7.71
CA VAL A 160 4.09 -12.48 -8.93
C VAL A 160 4.94 -11.21 -8.85
N VAL A 161 4.35 -10.09 -8.47
CA VAL A 161 5.06 -8.81 -8.28
C VAL A 161 6.17 -8.95 -7.25
N ALA A 162 5.90 -9.58 -6.11
CA ALA A 162 6.90 -9.76 -5.06
C ALA A 162 8.11 -10.57 -5.56
N VAL A 163 7.86 -11.66 -6.29
CA VAL A 163 8.93 -12.47 -6.91
C VAL A 163 9.72 -11.65 -7.92
N CYS A 164 9.05 -10.89 -8.78
CA CYS A 164 9.71 -10.01 -9.77
C CYS A 164 10.58 -8.93 -9.10
N LEU A 165 10.09 -8.31 -8.02
CA LEU A 165 10.85 -7.28 -7.28
C LEU A 165 12.09 -7.86 -6.62
N ILE A 166 11.99 -9.04 -6.01
CA ILE A 166 13.15 -9.73 -5.42
C ILE A 166 14.14 -10.10 -6.53
N GLY A 167 13.67 -10.67 -7.62
CA GLY A 167 14.50 -10.99 -8.78
C GLY A 167 15.24 -9.75 -9.31
N LEU A 168 14.55 -8.61 -9.39
CA LEU A 168 15.16 -7.33 -9.79
C LEU A 168 16.27 -6.89 -8.83
N VAL A 169 16.00 -6.95 -7.51
CA VAL A 169 16.99 -6.55 -6.49
C VAL A 169 18.21 -7.48 -6.51
N LEU A 170 18.00 -8.79 -6.62
CA LEU A 170 19.08 -9.77 -6.63
C LEU A 170 19.92 -9.70 -7.91
N TYR A 171 19.26 -9.59 -9.09
CA TYR A 171 19.94 -9.63 -10.38
C TYR A 171 20.61 -8.29 -10.72
N ALA A 172 19.91 -7.19 -10.52
CA ALA A 172 20.40 -5.88 -10.92
C ALA A 172 21.39 -5.27 -9.93
N HIS A 173 21.53 -5.81 -8.72
CA HIS A 173 22.31 -5.22 -7.60
C HIS A 173 22.03 -3.71 -7.42
N LYS A 174 20.90 -3.25 -7.94
CA LYS A 174 20.49 -1.85 -7.94
C LYS A 174 19.51 -1.61 -6.81
N ARG A 175 19.66 -0.45 -6.20
CA ARG A 175 18.67 0.06 -5.24
C ARG A 175 17.34 0.29 -5.97
N LEU A 176 16.24 0.01 -5.29
CA LEU A 176 14.92 0.36 -5.77
C LEU A 176 14.88 1.87 -5.99
N ASP A 177 14.72 2.30 -7.23
CA ASP A 177 14.72 3.71 -7.59
C ASP A 177 13.28 4.17 -7.87
N LEU A 178 12.94 5.33 -7.31
CA LEU A 178 11.67 6.01 -7.58
C LEU A 178 11.47 6.26 -9.09
N ALA A 179 12.56 6.49 -9.83
CA ALA A 179 12.49 6.66 -11.28
C ALA A 179 11.94 5.43 -12.00
N LEU A 180 12.17 4.21 -11.48
CA LEU A 180 11.60 2.98 -12.01
C LEU A 180 10.08 2.98 -11.83
N ALA A 181 9.60 3.37 -10.63
CA ALA A 181 8.18 3.46 -10.35
C ALA A 181 7.45 4.38 -11.34
N TYR A 182 7.98 5.59 -11.54
CA TYR A 182 7.36 6.56 -12.45
C TYR A 182 7.48 6.17 -13.93
N ARG A 183 8.56 5.49 -14.33
CA ARG A 183 8.77 5.10 -15.73
C ARG A 183 7.95 3.89 -16.16
N VAL A 184 7.66 2.99 -15.23
CA VAL A 184 7.00 1.71 -15.53
C VAL A 184 5.58 1.70 -14.99
N ILE A 185 5.40 1.99 -13.70
CA ILE A 185 4.11 1.81 -13.02
C ILE A 185 3.09 2.85 -13.50
N VAL A 186 3.47 4.12 -13.57
CA VAL A 186 2.53 5.18 -13.98
C VAL A 186 2.01 4.97 -15.40
N PRO A 187 2.83 4.69 -16.44
CA PRO A 187 2.32 4.34 -17.75
C PRO A 187 1.41 3.12 -17.77
N VAL A 188 1.74 2.05 -17.00
CA VAL A 188 0.88 0.86 -16.91
C VAL A 188 -0.49 1.21 -16.33
N ILE A 189 -0.54 2.04 -15.29
CA ILE A 189 -1.80 2.47 -14.69
C ILE A 189 -2.58 3.40 -15.64
N VAL A 190 -1.90 4.28 -16.37
CA VAL A 190 -2.54 5.11 -17.41
C VAL A 190 -3.20 4.24 -18.48
N ILE A 191 -2.50 3.21 -18.97
CA ILE A 191 -3.03 2.27 -19.95
C ILE A 191 -4.22 1.50 -19.33
N LEU A 192 -4.10 1.05 -18.08
CA LEU A 192 -5.17 0.35 -17.38
C LEU A 192 -6.46 1.19 -17.34
N PHE A 193 -6.36 2.47 -16.96
CA PHE A 193 -7.52 3.35 -16.94
C PHE A 193 -8.03 3.71 -18.34
N ALA A 194 -7.16 3.81 -19.35
CA ALA A 194 -7.59 4.03 -20.73
C ALA A 194 -8.37 2.83 -21.30
N VAL A 195 -8.03 1.63 -20.86
CA VAL A 195 -8.64 0.37 -21.30
C VAL A 195 -9.88 -0.02 -20.45
N LEU A 196 -9.98 0.50 -19.23
CA LEU A 196 -11.02 0.16 -18.26
C LEU A 196 -12.46 0.24 -18.82
N PRO A 197 -12.88 1.25 -19.61
CA PRO A 197 -14.23 1.29 -20.17
C PRO A 197 -14.57 0.15 -21.10
N PHE A 198 -13.58 -0.40 -21.80
CA PHE A 198 -13.76 -1.46 -22.80
C PHE A 198 -13.81 -2.87 -22.19
N PHE A 199 -13.11 -3.06 -21.07
CA PHE A 199 -12.95 -4.38 -20.45
C PHE A 199 -13.68 -4.53 -19.12
N TRP A 200 -14.32 -3.47 -18.61
CA TRP A 200 -15.00 -3.52 -17.32
C TRP A 200 -16.08 -4.60 -17.26
N GLU A 201 -16.93 -4.68 -18.28
CA GLU A 201 -18.03 -5.63 -18.30
C GLU A 201 -17.58 -7.10 -18.47
N THR A 202 -16.41 -7.30 -19.10
CA THR A 202 -15.91 -8.64 -19.41
C THR A 202 -14.97 -9.20 -18.33
N SER A 203 -14.21 -8.35 -17.67
CA SER A 203 -13.12 -8.80 -16.79
C SER A 203 -12.80 -7.83 -15.65
N PRO A 204 -13.75 -7.44 -14.78
CA PRO A 204 -13.47 -6.51 -13.68
C PRO A 204 -12.42 -7.05 -12.71
N VAL A 205 -12.39 -8.36 -12.47
CA VAL A 205 -11.43 -9.02 -11.59
C VAL A 205 -10.00 -8.93 -12.12
N VAL A 206 -9.80 -9.05 -13.42
CA VAL A 206 -8.47 -8.92 -14.06
C VAL A 206 -7.98 -7.48 -13.95
N LEU A 207 -8.84 -6.50 -14.20
CA LEU A 207 -8.50 -5.08 -14.04
C LEU A 207 -8.10 -4.75 -12.59
N ASN A 208 -8.84 -5.29 -11.62
CA ASN A 208 -8.50 -5.15 -10.20
C ASN A 208 -7.18 -5.85 -9.85
N ALA A 209 -6.88 -7.01 -10.43
CA ALA A 209 -5.62 -7.71 -10.21
C ALA A 209 -4.42 -6.88 -10.74
N VAL A 210 -4.53 -6.31 -11.93
CA VAL A 210 -3.48 -5.44 -12.51
C VAL A 210 -3.31 -4.17 -11.66
N MET A 211 -4.42 -3.54 -11.23
CA MET A 211 -4.37 -2.37 -10.36
C MET A 211 -3.71 -2.70 -9.01
N SER A 212 -4.05 -3.85 -8.42
CA SER A 212 -3.44 -4.33 -7.18
C SER A 212 -1.94 -4.59 -7.33
N ALA A 213 -1.51 -5.19 -8.44
CA ALA A 213 -0.11 -5.41 -8.76
C ALA A 213 0.67 -4.08 -8.86
N CYS A 214 0.12 -3.11 -9.57
CA CYS A 214 0.72 -1.77 -9.69
C CYS A 214 0.80 -1.07 -8.34
N TYR A 215 -0.30 -1.11 -7.56
CA TYR A 215 -0.35 -0.52 -6.24
C TYR A 215 0.66 -1.21 -5.30
N GLY A 216 0.71 -2.54 -5.27
CA GLY A 216 1.65 -3.31 -4.44
C GLY A 216 3.11 -3.01 -4.77
N THR A 217 3.45 -2.91 -6.06
CA THR A 217 4.81 -2.50 -6.49
C THR A 217 5.14 -1.10 -5.98
N PHE A 218 4.20 -0.17 -6.12
CA PHE A 218 4.39 1.20 -5.67
C PHE A 218 4.49 1.29 -4.14
N ASP A 219 3.70 0.51 -3.42
CA ASP A 219 3.73 0.43 -1.95
C ASP A 219 5.09 -0.03 -1.43
N VAL A 220 5.72 -1.02 -2.05
CA VAL A 220 7.09 -1.47 -1.72
C VAL A 220 8.10 -0.35 -1.92
N ILE A 221 7.99 0.40 -3.02
CA ILE A 221 8.90 1.52 -3.32
C ILE A 221 8.71 2.65 -2.30
N ILE A 222 7.47 2.98 -1.93
CA ILE A 222 7.17 3.97 -0.88
C ILE A 222 7.84 3.57 0.43
N TRP A 223 7.66 2.32 0.85
CA TRP A 223 8.27 1.83 2.08
C TRP A 223 9.78 1.98 2.07
N TYR A 224 10.41 1.55 0.99
CA TYR A 224 11.85 1.71 0.83
C TYR A 224 12.28 3.19 0.92
N MET A 225 11.58 4.09 0.24
CA MET A 225 11.91 5.52 0.23
C MET A 225 11.68 6.19 1.59
N VAL A 226 10.59 5.85 2.29
CA VAL A 226 10.31 6.33 3.65
C VAL A 226 11.41 5.91 4.62
N VAL A 227 11.80 4.65 4.57
CA VAL A 227 12.87 4.09 5.41
C VAL A 227 14.22 4.70 5.08
N SER A 228 14.54 4.86 3.79
CA SER A 228 15.78 5.53 3.36
C SER A 228 15.83 6.99 3.84
N ALA A 229 14.73 7.74 3.70
CA ALA A 229 14.67 9.11 4.20
C ALA A 229 14.82 9.18 5.72
N SER A 230 14.22 8.24 6.47
CA SER A 230 14.43 8.13 7.91
C SER A 230 15.91 7.95 8.27
N TYR A 231 16.61 7.09 7.53
CA TYR A 231 18.04 6.85 7.70
C TYR A 231 18.89 8.06 7.34
N ASP A 232 18.66 8.69 6.18
CA ASP A 232 19.47 9.77 5.62
C ASP A 232 19.34 11.06 6.47
N PHE A 233 18.12 11.37 6.92
CA PHE A 233 17.86 12.58 7.74
C PHE A 233 18.00 12.33 9.24
N ALA A 234 18.30 11.09 9.68
CA ALA A 234 18.37 10.68 11.07
C ALA A 234 17.11 11.08 11.88
N VAL A 235 15.94 10.83 11.31
CA VAL A 235 14.61 11.08 11.91
C VAL A 235 13.87 9.78 12.18
N SER A 236 12.90 9.82 13.11
CA SER A 236 12.13 8.63 13.44
C SER A 236 11.32 8.13 12.24
N GLY A 237 11.57 6.89 11.83
CA GLY A 237 10.82 6.18 10.80
C GLY A 237 9.38 5.93 11.23
N PHE A 238 9.14 5.81 12.55
CA PHE A 238 7.79 5.66 13.10
C PHE A 238 6.89 6.83 12.70
N VAL A 239 7.37 8.06 12.90
CA VAL A 239 6.57 9.27 12.61
C VAL A 239 6.29 9.40 11.12
N ILE A 240 7.32 9.30 10.28
CA ILE A 240 7.16 9.46 8.82
C ILE A 240 6.36 8.30 8.25
N GLY A 241 6.66 7.06 8.65
CA GLY A 241 5.98 5.86 8.17
C GLY A 241 4.51 5.83 8.56
N ALA A 242 4.18 6.15 9.82
CA ALA A 242 2.80 6.21 10.29
C ALA A 242 2.00 7.31 9.57
N LEU A 243 2.61 8.49 9.35
CA LEU A 243 1.98 9.59 8.62
C LEU A 243 1.67 9.22 7.17
N VAL A 244 2.67 8.72 6.43
CA VAL A 244 2.50 8.35 5.02
C VAL A 244 1.47 7.24 4.88
N ARG A 245 1.52 6.22 5.76
CA ARG A 245 0.58 5.11 5.74
C ARG A 245 -0.84 5.55 6.10
N GLY A 246 -0.98 6.35 7.15
CA GLY A 246 -2.27 6.90 7.56
C GLY A 246 -2.95 7.69 6.45
N LEU A 247 -2.22 8.58 5.79
CA LEU A 247 -2.73 9.35 4.66
C LEU A 247 -3.12 8.44 3.47
N SER A 248 -2.32 7.42 3.15
CA SER A 248 -2.63 6.46 2.09
C SER A 248 -3.89 5.65 2.38
N ILE A 249 -4.10 5.25 3.64
CA ILE A 249 -5.32 4.54 4.07
C ILE A 249 -6.55 5.45 3.94
N LEU A 250 -6.45 6.72 4.39
CA LEU A 250 -7.54 7.69 4.24
C LEU A 250 -7.89 7.92 2.76
N ALA A 251 -6.89 8.08 1.90
CA ALA A 251 -7.11 8.22 0.45
C ALA A 251 -7.81 6.98 -0.15
N ARG A 252 -7.41 5.77 0.30
CA ARG A 252 -8.06 4.51 -0.12
C ARG A 252 -9.51 4.45 0.33
N LEU A 253 -9.80 4.80 1.59
CA LEU A 253 -11.17 4.84 2.12
C LEU A 253 -12.04 5.84 1.35
N LEU A 254 -11.50 7.00 1.00
CA LEU A 254 -12.19 7.96 0.12
C LEU A 254 -12.47 7.35 -1.25
N GLY A 255 -11.50 6.63 -1.84
CA GLY A 255 -11.69 5.92 -3.10
C GLY A 255 -12.81 4.88 -3.03
N ILE A 256 -12.83 4.05 -1.97
CA ILE A 256 -13.89 3.08 -1.68
C ILE A 256 -15.26 3.80 -1.60
N GLY A 257 -15.34 4.88 -0.80
CA GLY A 257 -16.58 5.64 -0.66
C GLY A 257 -17.08 6.23 -1.99
N ILE A 258 -16.17 6.78 -2.80
CA ILE A 258 -16.51 7.29 -4.14
C ILE A 258 -16.98 6.15 -5.04
N GLY A 259 -16.28 5.00 -5.05
CA GLY A 259 -16.66 3.82 -5.83
C GLY A 259 -18.05 3.32 -5.48
N TYR A 260 -18.36 3.22 -4.18
CA TYR A 260 -19.68 2.85 -3.69
C TYR A 260 -20.77 3.83 -4.16
N LEU A 261 -20.55 5.14 -3.96
CA LEU A 261 -21.52 6.16 -4.37
C LEU A 261 -21.76 6.17 -5.87
N LEU A 262 -20.74 5.97 -6.69
CA LEU A 262 -20.86 5.92 -8.14
C LEU A 262 -21.70 4.72 -8.60
N MET A 263 -21.57 3.58 -7.94
CA MET A 263 -22.37 2.38 -8.27
C MET A 263 -23.83 2.47 -7.82
N LEU A 264 -24.15 3.40 -6.90
CA LEU A 264 -25.54 3.69 -6.49
C LEU A 264 -26.28 4.62 -7.44
N VAL A 265 -25.59 5.37 -8.30
CA VAL A 265 -26.23 6.32 -9.23
C VAL A 265 -26.98 5.54 -10.32
N PRO A 266 -28.33 5.72 -10.45
CA PRO A 266 -29.07 5.11 -11.52
C PRO A 266 -28.65 5.73 -12.86
N GLY A 267 -28.10 4.93 -13.76
CA GLY A 267 -27.66 5.41 -15.07
C GLY A 267 -26.86 4.33 -15.80
N SER A 268 -26.40 4.61 -17.01
CA SER A 268 -25.51 3.67 -17.69
C SER A 268 -24.15 3.62 -16.98
N PRO A 269 -23.76 2.51 -16.34
CA PRO A 269 -22.46 2.37 -15.69
C PRO A 269 -21.31 2.74 -16.62
N SER A 270 -21.48 2.54 -17.92
CA SER A 270 -20.49 2.83 -18.96
C SER A 270 -20.06 4.32 -19.01
N LEU A 271 -20.99 5.26 -18.90
CA LEU A 271 -20.67 6.70 -18.92
C LEU A 271 -19.87 7.13 -17.68
N LEU A 272 -20.22 6.60 -16.50
CA LEU A 272 -19.49 6.85 -15.27
C LEU A 272 -18.06 6.30 -15.34
N ILE A 273 -17.90 5.08 -15.86
CA ILE A 273 -16.60 4.43 -16.03
C ILE A 273 -15.73 5.22 -17.00
N VAL A 274 -16.29 5.70 -18.11
CA VAL A 274 -15.55 6.59 -19.03
C VAL A 274 -15.10 7.87 -18.33
N GLY A 275 -15.98 8.51 -17.56
CA GLY A 275 -15.64 9.72 -16.79
C GLY A 275 -14.51 9.50 -15.80
N ILE A 276 -14.57 8.40 -15.03
CA ILE A 276 -13.51 7.99 -14.09
C ILE A 276 -12.20 7.74 -14.83
N SER A 277 -12.24 7.03 -15.95
CA SER A 277 -11.07 6.69 -16.75
C SER A 277 -10.37 7.94 -17.28
N VAL A 278 -11.12 8.86 -17.87
CA VAL A 278 -10.58 10.14 -18.38
C VAL A 278 -10.01 10.99 -17.24
N GLY A 279 -10.73 11.09 -16.12
CA GLY A 279 -10.25 11.82 -14.93
C GLY A 279 -8.97 11.22 -14.36
N ALA A 280 -8.89 9.89 -14.22
CA ALA A 280 -7.72 9.20 -13.72
C ALA A 280 -6.50 9.37 -14.65
N VAL A 281 -6.68 9.21 -15.96
CA VAL A 281 -5.62 9.43 -16.97
C VAL A 281 -5.11 10.87 -16.88
N TYR A 282 -6.00 11.86 -16.80
CA TYR A 282 -5.61 13.25 -16.65
C TYR A 282 -4.78 13.50 -15.39
N VAL A 283 -5.24 13.03 -14.23
CA VAL A 283 -4.52 13.21 -12.95
C VAL A 283 -3.16 12.52 -12.98
N LEU A 284 -3.08 11.31 -13.52
CA LEU A 284 -1.82 10.57 -13.63
C LEU A 284 -0.85 11.23 -14.60
N ALA A 285 -1.33 11.77 -15.73
CA ALA A 285 -0.52 12.53 -16.67
C ALA A 285 0.07 13.79 -16.03
N MET A 286 -0.76 14.53 -15.27
CA MET A 286 -0.32 15.72 -14.52
C MET A 286 0.74 15.36 -13.45
N LEU A 287 0.57 14.24 -12.72
CA LEU A 287 1.58 13.75 -11.79
C LEU A 287 2.91 13.43 -12.49
N GLY A 288 2.86 12.78 -13.65
CA GLY A 288 4.05 12.47 -14.45
C GLY A 288 4.79 13.74 -14.92
N LEU A 289 4.05 14.76 -15.34
CA LEU A 289 4.61 16.07 -15.73
C LEU A 289 5.23 16.78 -14.54
N PHE A 290 4.54 16.81 -13.40
CA PHE A 290 5.01 17.44 -12.17
C PHE A 290 6.33 16.81 -11.67
N TYR A 291 6.41 15.47 -11.70
CA TYR A 291 7.62 14.74 -11.35
C TYR A 291 8.80 15.10 -12.28
N ARG A 292 8.56 15.14 -13.60
CA ARG A 292 9.59 15.47 -14.60
C ARG A 292 10.13 16.89 -14.43
N THR A 293 9.27 17.84 -14.10
CA THR A 293 9.63 19.25 -13.89
C THR A 293 10.51 19.41 -12.64
N ARG A 294 10.16 18.73 -11.53
CA ARG A 294 10.88 18.84 -10.28
C ARG A 294 12.26 18.18 -10.32
N ARG A 295 12.42 17.08 -11.07
CA ARG A 295 13.71 16.40 -11.24
C ARG A 295 14.77 17.25 -11.95
N LYS A 296 14.37 18.18 -12.82
CA LYS A 296 15.27 19.10 -13.50
C LYS A 296 15.87 20.17 -12.56
N GLY A 297 15.27 20.37 -11.40
CA GLY A 297 15.69 21.39 -10.42
C GLY A 297 16.51 20.87 -9.25
N MET A 298 16.72 19.57 -9.08
CA MET A 298 17.57 19.03 -8.02
C MET A 298 18.94 18.63 -8.59
N PRO A 299 20.05 19.27 -8.16
CA PRO A 299 21.36 18.73 -8.41
C PRO A 299 21.47 17.39 -7.67
N ILE A 300 21.79 16.32 -8.42
CA ILE A 300 22.16 15.03 -7.84
C ILE A 300 23.55 15.24 -7.26
N VAL A 301 23.63 15.45 -5.95
CA VAL A 301 24.90 15.32 -5.25
C VAL A 301 25.19 13.83 -5.16
N VAL A 302 25.89 13.32 -6.13
CA VAL A 302 26.55 12.02 -6.03
C VAL A 302 27.85 12.31 -5.28
N GLU A 303 27.86 12.15 -3.97
CA GLU A 303 29.10 11.94 -3.25
C GLU A 303 29.53 10.49 -3.51
N ASP A 304 30.51 10.35 -4.39
CA ASP A 304 31.32 9.15 -4.52
C ASP A 304 32.16 9.02 -3.23
N GLU A 305 31.88 8.04 -2.39
CA GLU A 305 32.81 7.41 -1.45
C GLU A 305 32.61 5.89 -1.46
#